data_b98edff77a3ffd68fdc9808a004978cf
#
_entry.id   b98edff77a3ffd68fdc9808a004978cf
#
_cell.length_a   1.000
_cell.length_b   1.000
_cell.length_c   1.000
_cell.angle_alpha   90.00
_cell.angle_beta   90.00
_cell.angle_gamma   90.00
#
_symmetry.space_group_name_H-M   'P 1'
#
loop_
_entity.id
_entity.type
_entity.pdbx_description
1 polymer ?
#
loop_
_entity_poly.entity_id
_entity_poly.type
_entity_poly.pdbx_seq_one_letter_code
_entity_poly.pdbx_strand_id
1 'polypeptide(L)'
;MKVYLDSSAFAKRFIEENGSDGVESLCASASELGLSVLCVPEIISALNRRFREHQLTPIQYNEAKRRLLADVRDADLITLTPSVIGSAIRVIEASPVRALDALHVACALEWDAELFASADKQQLNAAKKAGLKTQQT
;
A
#
# COMPACT_ATOMS: atom_id res chain seq x y z
N MET A 1 -10.64 -13.11 -1.38
CA MET A 1 -10.56 -12.14 -2.50
C MET A 1 -9.15 -11.59 -2.62
N LYS A 2 -8.82 -11.08 -3.77
CA LYS A 2 -7.55 -10.44 -4.05
C LYS A 2 -7.56 -9.01 -3.50
N VAL A 3 -6.79 -8.74 -2.47
CA VAL A 3 -6.73 -7.44 -1.80
C VAL A 3 -5.41 -6.74 -2.09
N TYR A 4 -5.47 -5.52 -2.60
CA TYR A 4 -4.31 -4.66 -2.78
C TYR A 4 -4.27 -3.64 -1.63
N LEU A 5 -3.12 -3.51 -1.00
CA LEU A 5 -2.87 -2.48 0.01
C LEU A 5 -1.88 -1.45 -0.54
N ASP A 6 -2.22 -0.17 -0.46
CA ASP A 6 -1.22 0.87 -0.70
C ASP A 6 -0.29 0.97 0.51
N SER A 7 0.74 1.81 0.41
CA SER A 7 1.74 1.92 1.48
C SER A 7 1.15 2.46 2.77
N SER A 8 0.16 3.36 2.71
CA SER A 8 -0.48 3.92 3.90
C SER A 8 -1.26 2.86 4.69
N ALA A 9 -1.95 1.96 3.99
CA ALA A 9 -2.67 0.86 4.61
C ALA A 9 -1.71 -0.20 5.14
N PHE A 10 -0.74 -0.62 4.32
CA PHE A 10 0.19 -1.68 4.70
C PHE A 10 1.09 -1.29 5.88
N ALA A 11 1.48 0.00 5.96
CA ALA A 11 2.28 0.53 7.06
C ALA A 11 1.62 0.32 8.43
N LYS A 12 0.29 0.24 8.49
CA LYS A 12 -0.45 0.01 9.74
C LYS A 12 -0.18 -1.34 10.39
N ARG A 13 0.42 -2.28 9.66
CA ARG A 13 0.88 -3.55 10.23
C ARG A 13 2.15 -3.40 11.06
N PHE A 14 2.93 -2.36 10.81
CA PHE A 14 4.27 -2.15 11.40
C PHE A 14 4.32 -0.95 12.33
N ILE A 15 3.35 -0.06 12.21
CA ILE A 15 3.19 1.14 13.03
C ILE A 15 1.75 1.12 13.57
N GLU A 16 1.61 0.94 14.89
CA GLU A 16 0.28 0.91 15.52
C GLU A 16 -0.38 2.28 15.44
N GLU A 17 -1.58 2.33 14.82
CA GLU A 17 -2.36 3.55 14.67
C GLU A 17 -3.83 3.18 14.41
N ASN A 18 -4.70 4.20 14.25
CA ASN A 18 -6.10 3.96 13.91
C ASN A 18 -6.21 3.15 12.62
N GLY A 19 -7.00 2.08 12.65
CA GLY A 19 -7.19 1.21 11.51
C GLY A 19 -6.27 0.00 11.47
N SER A 20 -5.27 -0.11 12.35
CA SER A 20 -4.36 -1.26 12.38
C SER A 20 -5.09 -2.59 12.53
N ASP A 21 -6.07 -2.68 13.43
CA ASP A 21 -6.86 -3.90 13.62
C ASP A 21 -7.66 -4.25 12.36
N GLY A 22 -8.20 -3.24 11.68
CA GLY A 22 -8.92 -3.44 10.41
C GLY A 22 -8.01 -3.96 9.31
N VAL A 23 -6.79 -3.46 9.22
CA VAL A 23 -5.80 -3.95 8.25
C VAL A 23 -5.41 -5.39 8.56
N GLU A 24 -5.18 -5.73 9.83
CA GLU A 24 -4.88 -7.12 10.22
C GLU A 24 -6.01 -8.07 9.82
N SER A 25 -7.26 -7.69 10.09
CA SER A 25 -8.43 -8.47 9.69
C SER A 25 -8.51 -8.64 8.19
N LEU A 26 -8.23 -7.57 7.44
CA LEU A 26 -8.26 -7.59 5.98
C LEU A 26 -7.18 -8.52 5.42
N CYS A 27 -5.97 -8.46 5.94
CA CYS A 27 -4.86 -9.34 5.54
C CYS A 27 -5.20 -10.81 5.85
N ALA A 28 -5.79 -11.08 7.02
CA ALA A 28 -6.13 -12.43 7.43
C ALA A 28 -7.22 -13.05 6.54
N SER A 29 -8.13 -12.24 6.02
CA SER A 29 -9.24 -12.71 5.18
C SER A 29 -8.91 -12.76 3.68
N ALA A 30 -7.83 -12.13 3.24
CA ALA A 30 -7.45 -12.09 1.84
C ALA A 30 -6.97 -13.45 1.35
N SER A 31 -7.40 -13.85 0.15
CA SER A 31 -6.86 -15.06 -0.50
C SER A 31 -5.48 -14.77 -1.11
N GLU A 32 -5.30 -13.58 -1.65
CA GLU A 32 -4.04 -13.08 -2.19
C GLU A 32 -3.86 -11.63 -1.78
N LEU A 33 -2.65 -11.27 -1.40
CA LEU A 33 -2.29 -9.91 -1.00
C LEU A 33 -1.34 -9.32 -2.03
N GLY A 34 -1.74 -8.21 -2.63
CA GLY A 34 -0.94 -7.50 -3.63
C GLY A 34 -0.33 -6.22 -3.07
N LEU A 35 0.92 -5.99 -3.38
CA LEU A 35 1.68 -4.81 -2.95
C LEU A 35 2.50 -4.29 -4.13
N SER A 36 2.66 -2.97 -4.21
CA SER A 36 3.62 -2.39 -5.16
C SER A 36 5.05 -2.50 -4.63
N VAL A 37 6.02 -2.62 -5.53
CA VAL A 37 7.45 -2.48 -5.19
C VAL A 37 7.74 -1.17 -4.45
N LEU A 38 6.91 -0.15 -4.63
CA LEU A 38 7.04 1.15 -3.96
C LEU A 38 6.82 1.06 -2.45
N CYS A 39 6.09 0.08 -1.96
CA CYS A 39 5.72 0.01 -0.54
C CYS A 39 6.95 -0.15 0.36
N VAL A 40 7.98 -0.86 -0.09
CA VAL A 40 9.18 -1.09 0.73
C VAL A 40 9.91 0.23 1.01
N PRO A 41 10.36 1.00 0.01
CA PRO A 41 11.04 2.27 0.29
C PRO A 41 10.12 3.29 0.98
N GLU A 42 8.83 3.31 0.68
CA GLU A 42 7.91 4.23 1.33
C GLU A 42 7.75 3.93 2.82
N ILE A 43 7.58 2.66 3.19
CA ILE A 43 7.41 2.27 4.59
C ILE A 43 8.73 2.38 5.35
N ILE A 44 9.85 2.00 4.74
CA ILE A 44 11.17 2.21 5.35
C ILE A 44 11.41 3.70 5.61
N SER A 45 11.01 4.57 4.68
CA SER A 45 11.12 6.01 4.87
C SER A 45 10.30 6.49 6.09
N ALA A 46 9.07 5.99 6.23
CA ALA A 46 8.21 6.32 7.37
C ALA A 46 8.79 5.81 8.70
N LEU A 47 9.30 4.57 8.72
CA LEU A 47 9.94 3.99 9.90
C LEU A 47 11.19 4.77 10.29
N ASN A 48 12.01 5.14 9.31
CA ASN A 48 13.23 5.93 9.54
C ASN A 48 12.92 7.30 10.13
N ARG A 49 11.88 7.95 9.64
CA ARG A 49 11.45 9.23 10.19
C ARG A 49 11.10 9.11 11.67
N ARG A 50 10.30 8.10 12.03
CA ARG A 50 9.94 7.84 13.43
C ARG A 50 11.15 7.52 14.28
N PHE A 51 12.11 6.79 13.73
CA PHE A 51 13.36 6.48 14.41
C PHE A 51 14.19 7.76 14.67
N ARG A 52 14.32 8.62 13.66
CA ARG A 52 15.04 9.91 13.83
C ARG A 52 14.35 10.84 14.83
N GLU A 53 13.03 10.77 14.93
CA GLU A 53 12.21 11.57 15.85
C GLU A 53 12.09 10.91 17.24
N HIS A 54 12.88 9.89 17.50
CA HIS A 54 12.91 9.15 18.78
C HIS A 54 11.55 8.51 19.17
N GLN A 55 10.72 8.18 18.18
CA GLN A 55 9.44 7.49 18.40
C GLN A 55 9.59 5.96 18.35
N LEU A 56 10.72 5.47 17.86
CA LEU A 56 11.07 4.05 17.83
C LEU A 56 12.45 3.85 18.41
N THR A 57 12.62 2.81 19.21
CA THR A 57 13.95 2.35 19.65
C THR A 57 14.64 1.64 18.48
N PRO A 58 15.97 1.46 18.51
CA PRO A 58 16.68 0.66 17.50
C PRO A 58 16.13 -0.76 17.37
N ILE A 59 15.75 -1.38 18.48
CA ILE A 59 15.17 -2.73 18.49
C ILE A 59 13.81 -2.73 17.79
N GLN A 60 12.95 -1.76 18.09
CA GLN A 60 11.63 -1.62 17.47
C GLN A 60 11.74 -1.37 15.96
N TYR A 61 12.66 -0.50 15.54
CA TYR A 61 12.92 -0.24 14.12
C TYR A 61 13.36 -1.52 13.39
N ASN A 62 14.34 -2.21 13.93
CA ASN A 62 14.86 -3.43 13.31
C ASN A 62 13.80 -4.54 13.23
N GLU A 63 12.97 -4.68 14.25
CA GLU A 63 11.88 -5.66 14.27
C GLU A 63 10.81 -5.31 13.22
N ALA A 64 10.42 -4.03 13.13
CA ALA A 64 9.44 -3.58 12.13
C ALA A 64 9.96 -3.82 10.70
N LYS A 65 11.23 -3.48 10.45
CA LYS A 65 11.87 -3.72 9.16
C LYS A 65 11.92 -5.21 8.82
N ARG A 66 12.27 -6.05 9.78
CA ARG A 66 12.31 -7.51 9.57
C ARG A 66 10.94 -8.06 9.19
N ARG A 67 9.90 -7.63 9.89
CA ARG A 67 8.51 -8.05 9.62
C ARG A 67 8.05 -7.56 8.25
N LEU A 68 8.35 -6.32 7.90
CA LEU A 68 8.03 -5.77 6.58
C LEU A 68 8.63 -6.62 5.46
N LEU A 69 9.92 -6.91 5.55
CA LEU A 69 10.61 -7.68 4.50
C LEU A 69 10.11 -9.12 4.42
N ALA A 70 9.73 -9.71 5.55
CA ALA A 70 9.14 -11.05 5.58
C ALA A 70 7.74 -11.06 4.91
N ASP A 71 6.90 -10.10 5.26
CA ASP A 71 5.54 -10.01 4.71
C ASP A 71 5.55 -9.75 3.20
N VAL A 72 6.48 -8.93 2.72
CA VAL A 72 6.64 -8.65 1.29
C VAL A 72 7.01 -9.92 0.50
N ARG A 73 7.80 -10.81 1.10
CA ARG A 73 8.16 -12.08 0.45
C ARG A 73 6.96 -13.00 0.24
N ASP A 74 5.97 -12.92 1.11
CA ASP A 74 4.78 -13.78 1.09
C ASP A 74 3.63 -13.18 0.26
N ALA A 75 3.78 -11.96 -0.21
CA ALA A 75 2.78 -11.24 -1.01
C ALA A 75 3.11 -11.28 -2.50
N ASP A 76 2.12 -10.96 -3.32
CA ASP A 76 2.34 -10.67 -4.74
C ASP A 76 2.89 -9.27 -4.88
N LEU A 77 4.14 -9.16 -5.31
CA LEU A 77 4.81 -7.87 -5.47
C LEU A 77 4.69 -7.41 -6.92
N ILE A 78 3.92 -6.34 -7.14
CA ILE A 78 3.67 -5.79 -8.48
C ILE A 78 4.78 -4.81 -8.84
N THR A 79 5.46 -5.08 -9.96
CA THR A 79 6.54 -4.24 -10.47
C THR A 79 6.01 -3.15 -11.38
N LEU A 80 6.84 -2.13 -11.64
CA LEU A 80 6.47 -0.99 -12.50
C LEU A 80 6.74 -1.31 -13.96
N THR A 81 5.86 -2.14 -14.54
CA THR A 81 5.94 -2.52 -15.95
C THR A 81 5.47 -1.39 -16.88
N PRO A 82 5.73 -1.47 -18.20
CA PRO A 82 5.14 -0.51 -19.15
C PRO A 82 3.62 -0.42 -19.06
N SER A 83 2.92 -1.53 -18.82
CA SER A 83 1.46 -1.53 -18.61
C SER A 83 1.04 -0.75 -17.38
N VAL A 84 1.77 -0.91 -16.27
CA VAL A 84 1.53 -0.14 -15.04
C VAL A 84 1.75 1.35 -15.31
N ILE A 85 2.82 1.72 -15.99
CA ILE A 85 3.09 3.13 -16.34
C ILE A 85 1.97 3.71 -17.20
N GLY A 86 1.51 2.98 -18.21
CA GLY A 86 0.38 3.39 -19.03
C GLY A 86 -0.91 3.59 -18.24
N SER A 87 -1.23 2.67 -17.35
CA SER A 87 -2.36 2.79 -16.42
C SER A 87 -2.22 4.01 -15.51
N ALA A 88 -1.03 4.27 -14.99
CA ALA A 88 -0.76 5.42 -14.12
C ALA A 88 -1.03 6.74 -14.84
N ILE A 89 -0.63 6.85 -16.10
CA ILE A 89 -0.92 8.04 -16.93
C ILE A 89 -2.43 8.28 -17.00
N ARG A 90 -3.21 7.24 -17.28
CA ARG A 90 -4.67 7.35 -17.35
C ARG A 90 -5.29 7.78 -16.02
N VAL A 91 -4.77 7.26 -14.90
CA VAL A 91 -5.24 7.65 -13.55
C VAL A 91 -4.94 9.12 -13.28
N ILE A 92 -3.72 9.58 -13.59
CA ILE A 92 -3.31 10.97 -13.39
C ILE A 92 -4.20 11.92 -14.22
N GLU A 93 -4.49 11.56 -15.47
CA GLU A 93 -5.31 12.39 -16.34
C GLU A 93 -6.78 12.43 -15.92
N ALA A 94 -7.26 11.40 -15.21
CA ALA A 94 -8.65 11.28 -14.77
C ALA A 94 -8.91 11.83 -13.37
N SER A 95 -7.88 11.97 -12.53
CA SER A 95 -8.05 12.31 -11.10
C SER A 95 -6.88 13.16 -10.58
N PRO A 96 -7.14 14.09 -9.63
CA PRO A 96 -6.10 14.95 -9.08
C PRO A 96 -5.28 14.18 -8.00
N VAL A 97 -4.39 13.32 -8.43
CA VAL A 97 -3.52 12.54 -7.55
C VAL A 97 -2.07 12.75 -7.90
N ARG A 98 -1.17 12.53 -6.92
CA ARG A 98 0.27 12.56 -7.16
C ARG A 98 0.71 11.30 -7.91
N ALA A 99 1.91 11.36 -8.50
CA ALA A 99 2.45 10.28 -9.31
C ALA A 99 2.54 8.95 -8.53
N LEU A 100 3.03 8.98 -7.28
CA LEU A 100 3.14 7.75 -6.47
C LEU A 100 1.77 7.14 -6.17
N ASP A 101 0.76 7.98 -5.88
CA ASP A 101 -0.60 7.51 -5.63
C ASP A 101 -1.20 6.87 -6.89
N ALA A 102 -0.98 7.49 -8.04
CA ALA A 102 -1.43 6.95 -9.32
C ALA A 102 -0.76 5.60 -9.63
N LEU A 103 0.52 5.45 -9.29
CA LEU A 103 1.24 4.18 -9.47
C LEU A 103 0.65 3.07 -8.61
N HIS A 104 0.25 3.36 -7.38
CA HIS A 104 -0.45 2.36 -6.54
C HIS A 104 -1.77 1.91 -7.16
N VAL A 105 -2.59 2.87 -7.62
CA VAL A 105 -3.85 2.54 -8.28
C VAL A 105 -3.60 1.72 -9.55
N ALA A 106 -2.60 2.11 -10.33
CA ALA A 106 -2.22 1.41 -11.56
C ALA A 106 -1.76 -0.02 -11.28
N CYS A 107 -0.93 -0.23 -10.25
CA CYS A 107 -0.51 -1.57 -9.84
C CYS A 107 -1.71 -2.44 -9.49
N ALA A 108 -2.66 -1.91 -8.74
CA ALA A 108 -3.86 -2.64 -8.36
C ALA A 108 -4.71 -3.02 -9.59
N LEU A 109 -4.85 -2.10 -10.56
CA LEU A 109 -5.59 -2.36 -11.79
C LEU A 109 -4.93 -3.47 -12.61
N GLU A 110 -3.63 -3.39 -12.83
CA GLU A 110 -2.89 -4.37 -13.64
C GLU A 110 -2.83 -5.75 -12.97
N TRP A 111 -2.89 -5.79 -11.65
CA TRP A 111 -2.94 -7.04 -10.89
C TRP A 111 -4.35 -7.63 -10.80
N ASP A 112 -5.36 -6.92 -11.27
CA ASP A 112 -6.77 -7.29 -11.17
C ASP A 112 -7.24 -7.41 -9.71
N ALA A 113 -6.92 -6.43 -8.89
CA ALA A 113 -7.36 -6.37 -7.50
C ALA A 113 -8.90 -6.38 -7.43
N GLU A 114 -9.45 -7.15 -6.48
CA GLU A 114 -10.87 -7.13 -6.18
C GLU A 114 -11.21 -6.05 -5.15
N LEU A 115 -10.23 -5.67 -4.32
CA LEU A 115 -10.38 -4.63 -3.33
C LEU A 115 -9.09 -3.82 -3.22
N PHE A 116 -9.23 -2.50 -3.20
CA PHE A 116 -8.14 -1.54 -3.00
C PHE A 116 -8.32 -0.89 -1.63
N ALA A 117 -7.36 -1.06 -0.74
CA ALA A 117 -7.40 -0.51 0.62
C ALA A 117 -6.35 0.59 0.79
N SER A 118 -6.77 1.71 1.38
CA SER A 118 -5.91 2.87 1.61
C SER A 118 -6.43 3.71 2.78
N ALA A 119 -5.55 4.44 3.43
CA ALA A 119 -5.92 5.47 4.40
C ALA A 119 -6.18 6.83 3.75
N ASP A 120 -5.79 7.02 2.50
CA ASP A 120 -5.86 8.29 1.76
C ASP A 120 -7.16 8.38 0.96
N LYS A 121 -8.05 9.30 1.35
CA LYS A 121 -9.34 9.51 0.68
C LYS A 121 -9.19 9.90 -0.79
N GLN A 122 -8.21 10.71 -1.11
CA GLN A 122 -7.99 11.17 -2.49
C GLN A 122 -7.58 10.01 -3.39
N GLN A 123 -6.73 9.13 -2.88
CA GLN A 123 -6.32 7.91 -3.56
C GLN A 123 -7.49 6.91 -3.70
N LEU A 124 -8.32 6.77 -2.66
CA LEU A 124 -9.53 5.94 -2.74
C LEU A 124 -10.49 6.44 -3.81
N ASN A 125 -10.68 7.77 -3.91
CA ASN A 125 -11.53 8.36 -4.93
C ASN A 125 -11.01 8.07 -6.34
N ALA A 126 -9.70 8.17 -6.56
CA ALA A 126 -9.07 7.84 -7.84
C ALA A 126 -9.23 6.36 -8.18
N ALA A 127 -9.04 5.47 -7.21
CA ALA A 127 -9.22 4.04 -7.39
C ALA A 127 -10.66 3.69 -7.75
N LYS A 128 -11.62 4.29 -7.04
CA LYS A 128 -13.05 4.10 -7.32
C LYS A 128 -13.41 4.57 -8.72
N LYS A 129 -12.91 5.74 -9.13
CA LYS A 129 -13.14 6.28 -10.47
C LYS A 129 -12.56 5.38 -11.55
N ALA A 130 -11.47 4.70 -11.25
CA ALA A 130 -10.83 3.74 -12.17
C ALA A 130 -11.54 2.37 -12.19
N GLY A 131 -12.58 2.16 -11.38
CA GLY A 131 -13.40 0.95 -11.39
C GLY A 131 -13.11 -0.05 -10.28
N LEU A 132 -12.22 0.27 -9.34
CA LEU A 132 -11.91 -0.61 -8.22
C LEU A 132 -12.92 -0.46 -7.07
N LYS A 133 -13.22 -1.54 -6.40
CA LYS A 133 -13.87 -1.48 -5.09
C LYS A 133 -12.84 -0.99 -4.08
N THR A 134 -13.27 -0.16 -3.15
CA THR A 134 -12.36 0.50 -2.21
C THR A 134 -12.78 0.28 -0.77
N GLN A 135 -11.79 0.29 0.12
CA GLN A 135 -12.00 0.27 1.56
C GLN A 135 -11.03 1.24 2.22
N GLN A 136 -11.56 2.13 3.04
CA GLN A 136 -10.75 3.01 3.87
C GLN A 136 -10.24 2.24 5.09
N THR A 137 -8.98 2.42 5.42
CA THR A 137 -8.33 1.79 6.58
C THR A 137 -8.04 2.80 7.69
#